data_d33ea429dffbf3388f8864a65466d623
#
_entry.id   d33ea429dffbf3388f8864a65466d623
#
_cell.length_a   1.000
_cell.length_b   1.000
_cell.length_c   1.000
_cell.angle_alpha   90.00
_cell.angle_beta   90.00
_cell.angle_gamma   90.00
#
_symmetry.space_group_name_H-M   'P 1'
#
loop_
_entity.id
_entity.type
_entity.pdbx_description
1 polymer ?
#
loop_
_entity_poly.entity_id
_entity_poly.type
_entity_poly.pdbx_seq_one_letter_code
_entity_poly.pdbx_strand_id
1 'polypeptide(L)'
;MLTGSCLCGGVKYEIDGDLSTVTNCHCSLCRKMSGSAFSSGATIPAASFRFVAGEELLKEWESSPGNHRVFCGRCGSPIVKKKDKDPEHLRFRPGTLDSDPGVKISKHMHVSSKAPWVEIKDGLPQAG
;
A
#
# COMPACT_ATOMS: atom_id res chain seq x y z
N MET A 1 -17.48 5.96 0.81
CA MET A 1 -16.18 6.65 0.68
C MET A 1 -15.27 6.26 1.83
N LEU A 2 -14.01 5.94 1.52
CA LEU A 2 -13.02 5.63 2.53
C LEU A 2 -12.13 6.85 2.76
N THR A 3 -11.64 7.01 3.99
CA THR A 3 -10.72 8.07 4.36
C THR A 3 -9.46 7.50 5.00
N GLY A 4 -8.34 8.17 4.83
CA GLY A 4 -7.09 7.75 5.43
C GLY A 4 -6.17 8.93 5.71
N SER A 5 -5.13 8.65 6.53
CA SER A 5 -4.14 9.65 6.91
C SER A 5 -2.81 9.00 7.26
N CYS A 6 -1.73 9.77 7.16
CA CYS A 6 -0.42 9.32 7.61
C CYS A 6 -0.31 9.41 9.15
N LEU A 7 0.77 8.86 9.69
CA LEU A 7 0.99 8.80 11.14
C LEU A 7 0.94 10.18 11.81
N CYS A 8 1.56 11.19 11.21
CA CYS A 8 1.54 12.54 11.77
C CYS A 8 0.24 13.30 11.51
N GLY A 9 -0.65 12.74 10.68
CA GLY A 9 -1.93 13.35 10.34
C GLY A 9 -1.87 14.46 9.30
N GLY A 10 -0.68 14.81 8.82
CA GLY A 10 -0.54 15.91 7.84
C GLY A 10 -1.04 15.56 6.45
N VAL A 11 -0.84 14.32 6.01
CA VAL A 11 -1.33 13.83 4.73
C VAL A 11 -2.69 13.16 4.94
N LYS A 12 -3.68 13.56 4.16
CA LYS A 12 -5.03 12.98 4.21
C LYS A 12 -5.50 12.68 2.81
N TYR A 13 -6.24 11.59 2.66
CA TYR A 13 -6.78 11.18 1.36
C TYR A 13 -8.19 10.61 1.50
N GLU A 14 -8.87 10.53 0.37
CA GLU A 14 -10.19 9.92 0.24
C GLU A 14 -10.18 8.97 -0.95
N ILE A 15 -10.95 7.89 -0.84
CA ILE A 15 -11.12 6.91 -1.91
C ILE A 15 -12.61 6.72 -2.14
N ASP A 16 -13.06 6.89 -3.40
CA ASP A 16 -14.43 6.60 -3.80
C ASP A 16 -14.58 5.11 -4.13
N GLY A 17 -15.78 4.58 -3.84
CA GLY A 17 -16.08 3.18 -4.12
C GLY A 17 -15.53 2.22 -3.07
N ASP A 18 -15.70 0.94 -3.36
CA ASP A 18 -15.30 -0.15 -2.46
C ASP A 18 -13.99 -0.78 -2.89
N LEU A 19 -13.25 -1.33 -1.93
CA LEU A 19 -12.09 -2.16 -2.24
C LEU A 19 -12.55 -3.55 -2.66
N SER A 20 -11.91 -4.12 -3.67
CA SER A 20 -12.17 -5.50 -4.08
C SER A 20 -11.39 -6.49 -3.23
N THR A 21 -10.14 -6.17 -2.89
CA THR A 21 -9.26 -7.10 -2.17
C THR A 21 -8.07 -6.36 -1.56
N VAL A 22 -7.52 -6.96 -0.49
CA VAL A 22 -6.25 -6.56 0.10
C VAL A 22 -5.31 -7.75 0.03
N THR A 23 -4.07 -7.54 -0.39
CA THR A 23 -3.07 -8.61 -0.48
C THR A 23 -1.80 -8.22 0.27
N ASN A 24 -1.06 -9.24 0.74
CA ASN A 24 0.23 -9.07 1.41
C ASN A 24 1.36 -9.44 0.47
N CYS A 25 2.29 -8.52 0.24
CA CYS A 25 3.45 -8.76 -0.61
C CYS A 25 4.70 -9.01 0.23
N HIS A 26 5.34 -10.15 0.01
CA HIS A 26 6.53 -10.59 0.74
C HIS A 26 7.84 -10.28 0.02
N CYS A 27 7.83 -9.56 -1.09
CA CYS A 27 9.06 -9.25 -1.81
C CYS A 27 10.00 -8.38 -0.94
N SER A 28 11.30 -8.45 -1.23
CA SER A 28 12.30 -7.73 -0.44
C SER A 28 12.08 -6.21 -0.44
N LEU A 29 11.59 -5.64 -1.55
CA LEU A 29 11.30 -4.20 -1.63
C LEU A 29 10.14 -3.83 -0.71
N CYS A 30 9.08 -4.64 -0.70
CA CYS A 30 7.93 -4.41 0.18
C CYS A 30 8.30 -4.58 1.65
N ARG A 31 9.13 -5.58 1.99
CA ARG A 31 9.61 -5.75 3.36
C ARG A 31 10.44 -4.55 3.82
N LYS A 32 11.36 -4.10 2.98
CA LYS A 32 12.22 -2.97 3.35
C LYS A 32 11.46 -1.66 3.41
N MET A 33 10.51 -1.45 2.49
CA MET A 33 9.70 -0.23 2.49
C MET A 33 8.79 -0.14 3.72
N SER A 34 8.23 -1.26 4.16
CA SER A 34 7.32 -1.30 5.31
C SER A 34 8.04 -1.51 6.65
N GLY A 35 9.29 -1.99 6.62
CA GLY A 35 9.99 -2.39 7.84
C GLY A 35 9.31 -3.55 8.55
N SER A 36 8.63 -4.43 7.81
CA SER A 36 7.82 -5.50 8.35
C SER A 36 8.01 -6.78 7.54
N ALA A 37 7.34 -7.86 7.94
CA ALA A 37 7.36 -9.14 7.24
C ALA A 37 6.83 -9.05 5.81
N PHE A 38 5.87 -8.16 5.57
CA PHE A 38 5.23 -7.93 4.27
C PHE A 38 4.60 -6.55 4.24
N SER A 39 4.20 -6.13 3.05
CA SER A 39 3.43 -4.89 2.89
C SER A 39 2.02 -5.24 2.43
N SER A 40 1.02 -4.79 3.17
CA SER A 40 -0.37 -4.90 2.74
C SER A 40 -0.68 -3.81 1.73
N GLY A 41 -1.43 -4.16 0.71
CA GLY A 41 -1.79 -3.21 -0.33
C GLY A 41 -3.09 -3.59 -1.01
N ALA A 42 -3.71 -2.60 -1.64
CA ALA A 42 -4.88 -2.78 -2.48
C ALA A 42 -4.71 -1.95 -3.75
N THR A 43 -4.98 -2.57 -4.88
CA THR A 43 -4.93 -1.89 -6.18
C THR A 43 -6.29 -1.30 -6.47
N ILE A 44 -6.31 -0.01 -6.80
CA ILE A 44 -7.53 0.74 -7.07
C ILE A 44 -7.34 1.60 -8.32
N PRO A 45 -8.44 2.02 -8.97
CA PRO A 45 -8.34 3.01 -10.03
C PRO A 45 -7.74 4.30 -9.47
N ALA A 46 -6.76 4.86 -10.17
CA ALA A 46 -6.16 6.14 -9.77
C ALA A 46 -7.21 7.25 -9.65
N ALA A 47 -8.21 7.22 -10.54
CA ALA A 47 -9.29 8.20 -10.54
C ALA A 47 -10.16 8.17 -9.28
N SER A 48 -10.16 7.06 -8.52
CA SER A 48 -10.94 6.95 -7.29
C SER A 48 -10.22 7.48 -6.07
N PHE A 49 -8.94 7.79 -6.18
CA PHE A 49 -8.09 8.24 -5.08
C PHE A 49 -7.76 9.73 -5.22
N ARG A 50 -7.85 10.48 -4.12
CA ARG A 50 -7.42 11.89 -4.12
C ARG A 50 -6.83 12.26 -2.77
N PHE A 51 -5.76 13.05 -2.80
CA PHE A 51 -5.26 13.70 -1.60
C PHE A 51 -6.12 14.91 -1.30
N VAL A 52 -6.53 15.05 -0.05
CA VAL A 52 -7.35 16.20 0.40
C VAL A 52 -6.57 17.15 1.29
N ALA A 53 -5.41 16.75 1.79
CA ALA A 53 -4.51 17.61 2.55
C ALA A 53 -3.09 17.05 2.51
N GLY A 54 -2.10 17.91 2.60
CA GLY A 54 -0.71 17.53 2.83
C GLY A 54 0.06 17.04 1.61
N GLU A 55 -0.40 17.29 0.39
CA GLU A 55 0.36 16.90 -0.81
C GLU A 55 1.78 17.47 -0.79
N GLU A 56 1.99 18.64 -0.24
CA GLU A 56 3.30 19.28 -0.13
C GLU A 56 4.28 18.54 0.79
N LEU A 57 3.76 17.65 1.64
CA LEU A 57 4.58 16.81 2.52
C LEU A 57 5.07 15.54 1.85
N LEU A 58 4.47 15.17 0.72
CA LEU A 58 4.78 13.90 0.06
C LEU A 58 6.18 13.91 -0.54
N LYS A 59 6.85 12.77 -0.40
CA LYS A 59 8.10 12.45 -1.08
C LYS A 59 7.93 11.16 -1.86
N GLU A 60 8.83 10.94 -2.80
CA GLU A 60 8.75 9.81 -3.70
C GLU A 60 10.12 9.18 -3.86
N TRP A 61 10.15 7.84 -3.91
CA TRP A 61 11.35 7.08 -4.17
C TRP A 61 11.09 6.08 -5.29
N GLU A 62 11.91 6.10 -6.33
CA GLU A 62 11.83 5.09 -7.39
C GLU A 62 12.55 3.83 -6.90
N SER A 63 11.77 2.84 -6.45
CA SER A 63 12.30 1.62 -5.83
C SER A 63 12.82 0.60 -6.86
N SER A 64 12.34 0.68 -8.08
CA SER A 64 12.82 -0.04 -9.25
C SER A 64 12.38 0.73 -10.49
N PRO A 65 12.98 0.50 -11.67
CA PRO A 65 12.63 1.28 -12.86
C PRO A 65 11.12 1.36 -13.10
N GLY A 66 10.59 2.59 -13.11
CA GLY A 66 9.17 2.84 -13.36
C GLY A 66 8.24 2.58 -12.19
N ASN A 67 8.76 2.22 -11.01
CA ASN A 67 7.96 1.97 -9.80
C ASN A 67 8.27 3.03 -8.75
N HIS A 68 7.28 3.82 -8.38
CA HIS A 68 7.43 4.96 -7.48
C HIS A 68 6.67 4.74 -6.19
N ARG A 69 7.36 4.87 -5.07
CA ARG A 69 6.75 4.74 -3.74
C ARG A 69 6.61 6.12 -3.13
N VAL A 70 5.37 6.48 -2.82
CA VAL A 70 4.99 7.80 -2.31
C VAL A 70 4.71 7.69 -0.82
N PHE A 71 5.32 8.55 -0.04
CA PHE A 71 5.23 8.51 1.43
C PHE A 71 5.22 9.93 2.00
N CYS A 72 4.76 10.05 3.24
CA CYS A 72 4.85 11.32 3.95
C CYS A 72 6.31 11.61 4.30
N GLY A 73 6.84 12.73 3.81
CA GLY A 73 8.23 13.11 4.06
C GLY A 73 8.47 13.57 5.50
N ARG A 74 7.41 13.82 6.28
CA ARG A 74 7.51 14.28 7.67
C ARG A 74 7.50 13.11 8.66
N CYS A 75 6.66 12.10 8.44
CA CYS A 75 6.56 10.97 9.38
C CYS A 75 6.96 9.63 8.78
N GLY A 76 7.18 9.56 7.45
CA GLY A 76 7.62 8.33 6.79
C GLY A 76 6.52 7.34 6.43
N SER A 77 5.24 7.61 6.74
CA SER A 77 4.15 6.69 6.41
C SER A 77 4.07 6.45 4.91
N PRO A 78 4.18 5.18 4.44
CA PRO A 78 3.96 4.86 3.04
C PRO A 78 2.47 5.00 2.70
N ILE A 79 2.16 5.63 1.57
CA ILE A 79 0.76 5.90 1.20
C ILE A 79 0.38 5.13 -0.06
N VAL A 80 1.09 5.35 -1.18
CA VAL A 80 0.77 4.70 -2.45
C VAL A 80 2.02 4.28 -3.21
N LYS A 81 1.84 3.33 -4.11
CA LYS A 81 2.83 2.94 -5.11
C LYS A 81 2.20 3.14 -6.48
N LYS A 82 2.94 3.79 -7.38
CA LYS A 82 2.52 4.04 -8.77
C LYS A 82 3.50 3.38 -9.73
N LYS A 83 2.98 2.99 -10.90
CA LYS A 83 3.79 2.45 -11.99
C LYS A 83 3.64 3.33 -13.23
N ASP A 84 4.76 3.68 -13.86
CA ASP A 84 4.73 4.45 -15.11
C ASP A 84 3.97 3.72 -16.21
N LYS A 85 4.04 2.39 -16.24
CA LYS A 85 3.38 1.56 -17.25
C LYS A 85 1.88 1.41 -17.02
N ASP A 86 1.38 1.76 -15.86
CA ASP A 86 -0.03 1.64 -15.51
C ASP A 86 -0.50 2.87 -14.73
N PRO A 87 -0.62 4.02 -15.40
CA PRO A 87 -1.02 5.26 -14.74
C PRO A 87 -2.50 5.27 -14.31
N GLU A 88 -3.30 4.31 -14.79
CA GLU A 88 -4.72 4.21 -14.46
C GLU A 88 -4.99 3.56 -13.12
N HIS A 89 -4.00 2.87 -12.54
CA HIS A 89 -4.13 2.20 -11.25
C HIS A 89 -3.02 2.66 -10.32
N LEU A 90 -3.30 2.56 -9.04
CA LEU A 90 -2.29 2.68 -8.00
C LEU A 90 -2.55 1.65 -6.91
N ARG A 91 -1.52 1.37 -6.13
CA ARG A 91 -1.62 0.47 -5.01
C ARG A 91 -1.43 1.27 -3.73
N PHE A 92 -2.49 1.39 -2.94
CA PHE A 92 -2.39 2.14 -1.69
C PHE A 92 -2.18 1.20 -0.50
N ARG A 93 -1.80 1.77 0.63
CA ARG A 93 -1.48 1.03 1.85
C ARG A 93 -2.65 1.08 2.82
N PRO A 94 -3.46 0.02 2.93
CA PRO A 94 -4.67 0.02 3.76
C PRO A 94 -4.44 0.26 5.25
N GLY A 95 -3.20 0.03 5.73
CA GLY A 95 -2.85 0.35 7.11
C GLY A 95 -2.99 1.83 7.47
N THR A 96 -3.05 2.71 6.46
CA THR A 96 -3.28 4.15 6.69
C THR A 96 -4.75 4.56 6.65
N LEU A 97 -5.67 3.60 6.43
CA LEU A 97 -7.10 3.90 6.47
C LEU A 97 -7.57 4.28 7.86
N ASP A 98 -8.42 5.28 7.92
CA ASP A 98 -9.11 5.70 9.14
C ASP A 98 -10.53 5.12 9.22
N SER A 99 -11.01 4.56 8.12
CA SER A 99 -12.32 3.90 8.02
C SER A 99 -12.15 2.42 7.70
N ASP A 100 -13.15 1.61 8.06
CA ASP A 100 -13.16 0.18 7.80
C ASP A 100 -13.53 -0.07 6.33
N PRO A 101 -12.67 -0.73 5.53
CA PRO A 101 -12.99 -1.01 4.13
C PRO A 101 -13.98 -2.16 3.95
N GLY A 102 -14.30 -2.93 4.99
CA GLY A 102 -15.24 -4.04 4.89
C GLY A 102 -14.71 -5.27 4.16
N VAL A 103 -13.42 -5.32 3.86
CA VAL A 103 -12.77 -6.47 3.21
C VAL A 103 -11.63 -6.98 4.07
N LYS A 104 -11.24 -8.24 3.82
CA LYS A 104 -10.13 -8.88 4.52
C LYS A 104 -8.99 -9.16 3.56
N ILE A 105 -7.82 -9.48 4.11
CA ILE A 105 -6.69 -9.95 3.32
C ILE A 105 -7.10 -11.25 2.64
N SER A 106 -6.84 -11.34 1.33
CA SER A 106 -7.29 -12.47 0.50
C SER A 106 -6.17 -13.41 0.06
N LYS A 107 -4.91 -12.94 0.01
CA LYS A 107 -3.79 -13.80 -0.38
C LYS A 107 -2.43 -13.16 -0.05
N HIS A 108 -1.41 -14.02 -0.10
CA HIS A 108 -0.01 -13.64 -0.01
C HIS A 108 0.65 -13.72 -1.38
N MET A 109 1.47 -12.73 -1.71
CA MET A 109 2.18 -12.63 -2.98
C MET A 109 3.69 -12.64 -2.76
N HIS A 110 4.43 -13.14 -3.74
CA HIS A 110 5.90 -13.21 -3.71
C HIS A 110 6.43 -13.97 -2.49
N VAL A 111 5.78 -15.08 -2.14
CA VAL A 111 6.16 -15.87 -0.96
C VAL A 111 7.52 -16.53 -1.10
N SER A 112 8.05 -16.70 -2.31
CA SER A 112 9.41 -17.20 -2.52
C SER A 112 10.47 -16.26 -1.89
N SER A 113 10.13 -14.99 -1.69
CA SER A 113 10.99 -14.01 -1.04
C SER A 113 10.63 -13.75 0.43
N LYS A 114 9.72 -14.55 0.98
CA LYS A 114 9.24 -14.41 2.35
C LYS A 114 10.40 -14.39 3.35
N ALA A 115 10.28 -13.54 4.37
CA ALA A 115 11.26 -13.50 5.44
C ALA A 115 11.35 -14.86 6.14
N PRO A 116 12.56 -15.35 6.47
CA PRO A 116 12.71 -16.69 7.05
C PRO A 116 12.14 -16.80 8.47
N TRP A 117 11.93 -15.69 9.14
CA TRP A 117 11.39 -15.65 10.51
C TRP A 117 9.86 -15.55 10.56
N VAL A 118 9.19 -15.68 9.40
CA VAL A 118 7.72 -15.61 9.30
C VAL A 118 7.16 -16.92 8.84
N GLU A 119 6.14 -17.41 9.53
CA GLU A 119 5.30 -18.53 9.08
C GLU A 119 3.94 -17.98 8.63
N ILE A 120 3.45 -18.49 7.49
CA ILE A 120 2.11 -18.18 7.01
C ILE A 120 1.21 -19.35 7.44
N LYS A 121 0.28 -19.08 8.36
CA LYS A 121 -0.60 -20.10 8.95
C LYS A 121 -2.08 -19.76 8.83
N ASP A 122 -2.42 -18.78 8.00
CA ASP A 122 -3.80 -18.29 7.89
C ASP A 122 -4.65 -19.06 6.86
N GLY A 123 -4.06 -20.01 6.14
CA GLY A 123 -4.76 -20.79 5.13
C GLY A 123 -5.08 -20.03 3.85
N LEU A 124 -4.62 -18.77 3.71
CA LEU A 124 -4.87 -18.00 2.52
C LEU A 124 -4.03 -18.48 1.35
N PRO A 125 -4.50 -18.29 0.10
CA PRO A 125 -3.71 -18.60 -1.09
C PRO A 125 -2.35 -17.91 -1.08
N GLN A 126 -1.34 -18.62 -1.61
CA GLN A 126 0.03 -18.13 -1.68
C GLN A 126 0.51 -18.18 -3.12
N ALA A 127 1.05 -17.07 -3.62
CA ALA A 127 1.66 -16.99 -4.94
C ALA A 127 3.17 -16.74 -4.78
N GLY A 128 3.95 -17.46 -5.55
CA GLY A 128 5.41 -17.31 -5.57
C GLY A 128 5.81 -16.06 -6.29
#